data_d3a08005665096a0dd3cf2c48529091c
#
_entry.id   d3a08005665096a0dd3cf2c48529091c
#
_cell.length_a   1.000
_cell.length_b   1.000
_cell.length_c   1.000
_cell.angle_alpha   90.00
_cell.angle_beta   90.00
_cell.angle_gamma   90.00
#
_symmetry.space_group_name_H-M   'P 1'
#
loop_
_entity.id
_entity.type
_entity.pdbx_description
1 polymer ?
#
loop_
_entity_poly.entity_id
_entity_poly.type
_entity_poly.pdbx_seq_one_letter_code
_entity_poly.pdbx_strand_id
1 'polypeptide(L)'
;MKKIVSILVALSLAVVAWAQNPMERSMEAFPVAKETHILCQEACALLQNNPALAPQMVVEALQGGNRQYANAVLTYADETAGAKALVKAVKKVYPSLSDASKADVLYWIGRNKLTALQKIVDEGVASQEVSEASMAAVFAAVQMGGKHNMALLDGCIKAGSPLAQEIQRLRGQVNEDDDDSTRNELRDQK
;
A
#
# COMPACT_ATOMS: atom_id res chain seq x y z
N MET A 1 -7.07 35.81 20.91
CA MET A 1 -6.16 36.15 19.81
C MET A 1 -4.78 35.45 19.87
N LYS A 2 -4.12 35.34 21.06
CA LYS A 2 -2.80 34.69 21.18
C LYS A 2 -2.77 33.18 20.82
N LYS A 3 -3.83 32.41 21.05
CA LYS A 3 -3.90 30.97 20.73
C LYS A 3 -4.03 30.66 19.24
N ILE A 4 -4.67 31.53 18.46
CA ILE A 4 -4.84 31.37 17.01
C ILE A 4 -3.53 31.61 16.26
N VAL A 5 -2.74 32.58 16.74
CA VAL A 5 -1.43 32.88 16.16
C VAL A 5 -0.44 31.74 16.40
N SER A 6 -0.49 31.06 17.56
CA SER A 6 0.36 29.89 17.85
C SER A 6 0.06 28.68 16.99
N ILE A 7 -1.19 28.45 16.61
CA ILE A 7 -1.60 27.35 15.74
C ILE A 7 -1.14 27.62 14.31
N LEU A 8 -1.25 28.86 13.82
CA LEU A 8 -0.77 29.26 12.48
C LEU A 8 0.76 29.16 12.35
N VAL A 9 1.51 29.49 13.40
CA VAL A 9 2.98 29.37 13.40
C VAL A 9 3.40 27.90 13.48
N ALA A 10 2.72 27.05 14.23
CA ALA A 10 3.01 25.61 14.27
C ALA A 10 2.70 24.92 12.93
N LEU A 11 1.63 25.31 12.23
CA LEU A 11 1.30 24.84 10.88
C LEU A 11 2.34 25.28 9.85
N SER A 12 2.85 26.51 9.93
CA SER A 12 3.88 27.00 8.99
C SER A 12 5.24 26.31 9.18
N LEU A 13 5.61 25.94 10.41
CA LEU A 13 6.85 25.22 10.72
C LEU A 13 6.76 23.74 10.29
N ALA A 14 5.59 23.11 10.41
CA ALA A 14 5.37 21.74 9.92
C ALA A 14 5.46 21.67 8.37
N VAL A 15 4.95 22.68 7.67
CA VAL A 15 5.04 22.80 6.20
C VAL A 15 6.49 22.94 5.73
N VAL A 16 7.32 23.72 6.44
CA VAL A 16 8.73 23.91 6.07
C VAL A 16 9.57 22.64 6.32
N ALA A 17 9.28 21.86 7.37
CA ALA A 17 9.95 20.59 7.62
C ALA A 17 9.57 19.53 6.59
N TRP A 18 8.38 19.61 6.02
CA TRP A 18 7.86 18.72 4.97
C TRP A 18 8.49 19.02 3.59
N ALA A 19 8.76 20.27 3.30
CA ALA A 19 9.42 20.73 2.06
C ALA A 19 10.83 20.15 1.84
N GLN A 20 11.43 19.52 2.84
CA GLN A 20 12.73 18.87 2.76
C GLN A 20 12.66 17.33 2.62
N ASN A 21 11.46 16.74 2.53
CA ASN A 21 11.28 15.29 2.48
C ASN A 21 11.49 14.76 1.04
N PRO A 22 12.26 13.66 0.84
CA PRO A 22 12.43 13.03 -0.48
C PRO A 22 11.12 12.65 -1.19
N MET A 23 10.05 12.47 -0.43
CA MET A 23 8.70 12.21 -0.94
C MET A 23 8.12 13.38 -1.74
N GLU A 24 8.49 14.62 -1.43
CA GLU A 24 8.08 15.82 -2.16
C GLU A 24 8.63 15.83 -3.59
N ARG A 25 9.87 15.38 -3.79
CA ARG A 25 10.50 15.26 -5.12
C ARG A 25 9.82 14.20 -6.00
N SER A 26 9.29 13.12 -5.42
CA SER A 26 8.51 12.13 -6.17
C SER A 26 7.11 12.61 -6.51
N MET A 27 6.53 13.51 -5.72
CA MET A 27 5.22 14.12 -5.97
C MET A 27 5.29 15.24 -7.02
N GLU A 28 6.40 15.96 -7.15
CA GLU A 28 6.62 16.95 -8.22
C GLU A 28 6.67 16.31 -9.62
N ALA A 29 7.02 15.01 -9.72
CA ALA A 29 7.07 14.30 -10.98
C ALA A 29 5.66 13.90 -11.52
N PHE A 30 4.61 13.98 -10.68
CA PHE A 30 3.23 13.69 -11.06
C PHE A 30 2.36 14.91 -10.73
N PRO A 31 1.66 15.49 -11.70
CA PRO A 31 0.78 16.64 -11.46
C PRO A 31 -0.44 16.21 -10.63
N VAL A 32 -0.28 16.21 -9.33
CA VAL A 32 -1.38 16.06 -8.38
C VAL A 32 -2.15 17.37 -8.39
N ALA A 33 -3.49 17.31 -8.53
CA ALA A 33 -4.30 18.50 -8.39
C ALA A 33 -3.98 19.18 -7.04
N LYS A 34 -3.78 20.50 -7.05
CA LYS A 34 -3.39 21.29 -5.86
C LYS A 34 -4.28 20.99 -4.64
N GLU A 35 -5.56 20.73 -4.88
CA GLU A 35 -6.55 20.38 -3.86
C GLU A 35 -6.24 19.01 -3.21
N THR A 36 -5.87 18.02 -4.01
CA THR A 36 -5.49 16.69 -3.48
C THR A 36 -4.23 16.78 -2.64
N HIS A 37 -3.26 17.62 -3.02
CA HIS A 37 -2.04 17.83 -2.24
C HIS A 37 -2.35 18.42 -0.86
N ILE A 38 -3.21 19.44 -0.79
CA ILE A 38 -3.65 20.05 0.48
C ILE A 38 -4.33 19.01 1.36
N LEU A 39 -5.25 18.22 0.81
CA LEU A 39 -5.95 17.15 1.55
C LEU A 39 -4.98 16.10 2.11
N CYS A 40 -3.94 15.75 1.35
CA CYS A 40 -2.91 14.81 1.83
C CYS A 40 -2.11 15.40 3.00
N GLN A 41 -1.75 16.70 2.93
CA GLN A 41 -1.05 17.39 4.02
C GLN A 41 -1.89 17.46 5.30
N GLU A 42 -3.17 17.81 5.18
CA GLU A 42 -4.11 17.85 6.30
C GLU A 42 -4.30 16.47 6.93
N ALA A 43 -4.46 15.43 6.12
CA ALA A 43 -4.59 14.06 6.59
C ALA A 43 -3.33 13.59 7.33
N CYS A 44 -2.14 13.88 6.82
CA CYS A 44 -0.87 13.58 7.47
C CYS A 44 -0.77 14.26 8.85
N ALA A 45 -1.07 15.56 8.92
CA ALA A 45 -1.05 16.32 10.16
C ALA A 45 -2.05 15.79 11.21
N LEU A 46 -3.26 15.41 10.76
CA LEU A 46 -4.27 14.81 11.62
C LEU A 46 -3.82 13.46 12.19
N LEU A 47 -3.26 12.59 11.35
CA LEU A 47 -2.80 11.26 11.75
C LEU A 47 -1.59 11.32 12.69
N GLN A 48 -0.66 12.24 12.44
CA GLN A 48 0.48 12.46 13.34
C GLN A 48 0.04 12.91 14.73
N ASN A 49 -0.97 13.77 14.82
CA ASN A 49 -1.48 14.28 16.09
C ASN A 49 -2.47 13.33 16.77
N ASN A 50 -3.15 12.46 16.01
CA ASN A 50 -4.13 11.51 16.55
C ASN A 50 -4.16 10.20 15.74
N PRO A 51 -3.20 9.28 15.98
CA PRO A 51 -3.14 7.98 15.30
C PRO A 51 -4.40 7.11 15.46
N ALA A 52 -5.20 7.34 16.51
CA ALA A 52 -6.43 6.60 16.75
C ALA A 52 -7.50 6.84 15.66
N LEU A 53 -7.39 7.92 14.89
CA LEU A 53 -8.28 8.20 13.75
C LEU A 53 -7.94 7.38 12.51
N ALA A 54 -6.76 6.75 12.44
CA ALA A 54 -6.27 6.08 11.25
C ALA A 54 -7.27 5.07 10.64
N PRO A 55 -7.90 4.15 11.40
CA PRO A 55 -8.85 3.20 10.82
C PRO A 55 -10.07 3.87 10.16
N GLN A 56 -10.58 4.95 10.76
CA GLN A 56 -11.72 5.69 10.21
C GLN A 56 -11.32 6.45 8.95
N MET A 57 -10.23 7.19 8.99
CA MET A 57 -9.73 7.97 7.86
C MET A 57 -9.41 7.08 6.65
N VAL A 58 -8.85 5.89 6.86
CA VAL A 58 -8.60 4.90 5.79
C VAL A 58 -9.91 4.46 5.13
N VAL A 59 -10.97 4.16 5.90
CA VAL A 59 -12.27 3.80 5.33
C VAL A 59 -12.84 4.92 4.49
N GLU A 60 -12.86 6.15 5.01
CA GLU A 60 -13.40 7.32 4.32
C GLU A 60 -12.61 7.64 3.04
N ALA A 61 -11.29 7.59 3.11
CA ALA A 61 -10.42 7.84 1.96
C ALA A 61 -10.60 6.78 0.85
N LEU A 62 -10.61 5.48 1.21
CA LEU A 62 -10.80 4.40 0.25
C LEU A 62 -12.17 4.44 -0.44
N GLN A 63 -13.21 4.90 0.26
CA GLN A 63 -14.56 5.06 -0.30
C GLN A 63 -14.76 6.36 -1.08
N GLY A 64 -13.91 7.37 -0.85
CA GLY A 64 -14.06 8.71 -1.42
C GLY A 64 -13.74 8.84 -2.90
N GLY A 65 -13.23 7.79 -3.55
CA GLY A 65 -12.99 7.76 -5.01
C GLY A 65 -11.75 8.52 -5.49
N ASN A 66 -11.06 9.28 -4.64
CA ASN A 66 -9.77 9.90 -4.96
C ASN A 66 -8.63 8.93 -4.62
N ARG A 67 -8.15 8.20 -5.63
CA ARG A 67 -7.14 7.15 -5.48
C ARG A 67 -5.83 7.67 -4.88
N GLN A 68 -5.37 8.85 -5.29
CA GLN A 68 -4.11 9.43 -4.80
C GLN A 68 -4.22 9.78 -3.32
N TYR A 69 -5.33 10.40 -2.92
CA TYR A 69 -5.62 10.71 -1.52
C TYR A 69 -5.74 9.44 -0.68
N ALA A 70 -6.45 8.42 -1.17
CA ALA A 70 -6.62 7.15 -0.49
C ALA A 70 -5.28 6.44 -0.24
N ASN A 71 -4.39 6.42 -1.23
CA ASN A 71 -3.05 5.84 -1.09
C ASN A 71 -2.19 6.61 -0.09
N ALA A 72 -2.22 7.94 -0.11
CA ALA A 72 -1.51 8.77 0.86
C ALA A 72 -2.02 8.50 2.29
N VAL A 73 -3.35 8.51 2.51
CA VAL A 73 -3.94 8.23 3.82
C VAL A 73 -3.60 6.82 4.30
N LEU A 74 -3.68 5.80 3.44
CA LEU A 74 -3.32 4.42 3.80
C LEU A 74 -1.85 4.32 4.22
N THR A 75 -0.94 4.98 3.50
CA THR A 75 0.50 5.01 3.81
C THR A 75 0.76 5.70 5.14
N TYR A 76 0.23 6.91 5.35
CA TYR A 76 0.42 7.64 6.61
C TYR A 76 -0.24 6.96 7.81
N ALA A 77 -1.41 6.35 7.62
CA ALA A 77 -2.08 5.58 8.66
C ALA A 77 -1.25 4.35 9.06
N ASP A 78 -0.61 3.69 8.09
CA ASP A 78 0.30 2.58 8.34
C ASP A 78 1.54 3.03 9.14
N GLU A 79 2.17 4.12 8.72
CA GLU A 79 3.35 4.69 9.41
C GLU A 79 3.04 5.14 10.85
N THR A 80 1.84 5.67 11.11
CA THR A 80 1.49 6.26 12.42
C THR A 80 0.82 5.28 13.38
N ALA A 81 -0.07 4.42 12.89
CA ALA A 81 -0.83 3.46 13.71
C ALA A 81 -0.37 2.00 13.53
N GLY A 82 0.36 1.73 12.45
CA GLY A 82 0.81 0.40 12.05
C GLY A 82 -0.23 -0.41 11.29
N ALA A 83 0.23 -1.22 10.33
CA ALA A 83 -0.63 -2.00 9.43
C ALA A 83 -1.67 -2.86 10.17
N LYS A 84 -1.30 -3.47 11.31
CA LYS A 84 -2.19 -4.33 12.08
C LYS A 84 -3.43 -3.60 12.61
N ALA A 85 -3.32 -2.32 12.96
CA ALA A 85 -4.43 -1.51 13.44
C ALA A 85 -5.50 -1.28 12.34
N LEU A 86 -5.09 -1.31 11.07
CA LEU A 86 -5.93 -1.02 9.92
C LEU A 86 -6.67 -2.24 9.38
N VAL A 87 -6.23 -3.48 9.72
CA VAL A 87 -6.75 -4.73 9.17
C VAL A 87 -8.27 -4.82 9.23
N LYS A 88 -8.88 -4.50 10.39
CA LYS A 88 -10.33 -4.59 10.58
C LYS A 88 -11.09 -3.60 9.69
N ALA A 89 -10.58 -2.38 9.58
CA ALA A 89 -11.16 -1.31 8.77
C ALA A 89 -11.10 -1.67 7.28
N VAL A 90 -9.92 -2.06 6.80
CA VAL A 90 -9.70 -2.48 5.41
C VAL A 90 -10.57 -3.69 5.05
N LYS A 91 -10.60 -4.73 5.89
CA LYS A 91 -11.44 -5.91 5.67
C LYS A 91 -12.91 -5.57 5.49
N LYS A 92 -13.41 -4.59 6.25
CA LYS A 92 -14.81 -4.15 6.19
C LYS A 92 -15.13 -3.43 4.89
N VAL A 93 -14.24 -2.55 4.40
CA VAL A 93 -14.51 -1.69 3.25
C VAL A 93 -14.18 -2.37 1.92
N TYR A 94 -13.21 -3.28 1.89
CA TYR A 94 -12.66 -3.90 0.69
C TYR A 94 -13.70 -4.42 -0.32
N PRO A 95 -14.79 -5.11 0.07
CA PRO A 95 -15.77 -5.63 -0.90
C PRO A 95 -16.44 -4.54 -1.74
N SER A 96 -16.58 -3.33 -1.20
CA SER A 96 -17.25 -2.20 -1.86
C SER A 96 -16.32 -1.31 -2.70
N LEU A 97 -15.02 -1.58 -2.71
CA LEU A 97 -14.04 -0.77 -3.43
C LEU A 97 -14.08 -1.00 -4.94
N SER A 98 -13.66 0.01 -5.70
CA SER A 98 -13.36 -0.13 -7.12
C SER A 98 -12.19 -1.10 -7.34
N ASP A 99 -12.04 -1.64 -8.54
CA ASP A 99 -10.93 -2.53 -8.89
C ASP A 99 -9.57 -1.88 -8.63
N ALA A 100 -9.39 -0.63 -9.03
CA ALA A 100 -8.17 0.13 -8.79
C ALA A 100 -7.86 0.31 -7.28
N SER A 101 -8.86 0.64 -6.47
CA SER A 101 -8.68 0.77 -5.02
C SER A 101 -8.41 -0.58 -4.35
N LYS A 102 -9.01 -1.66 -4.85
CA LYS A 102 -8.70 -3.03 -4.42
C LYS A 102 -7.25 -3.40 -4.70
N ALA A 103 -6.74 -3.02 -5.89
CA ALA A 103 -5.35 -3.23 -6.24
C ALA A 103 -4.39 -2.54 -5.25
N ASP A 104 -4.64 -1.26 -4.93
CA ASP A 104 -3.81 -0.52 -3.98
C ASP A 104 -3.79 -1.16 -2.59
N VAL A 105 -4.94 -1.62 -2.11
CA VAL A 105 -5.05 -2.37 -0.85
C VAL A 105 -4.27 -3.69 -0.92
N LEU A 106 -4.33 -4.42 -2.02
CA LEU A 106 -3.59 -5.67 -2.20
C LEU A 106 -2.09 -5.45 -2.23
N TYR A 107 -1.59 -4.39 -2.89
CA TYR A 107 -0.19 -4.00 -2.80
C TYR A 107 0.25 -3.69 -1.36
N TRP A 108 -0.59 -3.00 -0.60
CA TRP A 108 -0.34 -2.74 0.82
C TRP A 108 -0.33 -4.03 1.65
N ILE A 109 -1.28 -4.96 1.42
CA ILE A 109 -1.32 -6.28 2.08
C ILE A 109 -0.02 -7.05 1.83
N GLY A 110 0.43 -7.12 0.58
CA GLY A 110 1.65 -7.83 0.18
C GLY A 110 2.90 -7.27 0.83
N ARG A 111 3.10 -5.95 0.75
CA ARG A 111 4.24 -5.26 1.36
C ARG A 111 4.35 -5.47 2.87
N ASN A 112 3.21 -5.47 3.55
CA ASN A 112 3.14 -5.66 5.01
C ASN A 112 2.97 -7.13 5.42
N LYS A 113 2.92 -8.07 4.49
CA LYS A 113 2.75 -9.52 4.70
C LYS A 113 1.59 -9.85 5.66
N LEU A 114 0.42 -9.23 5.43
CA LEU A 114 -0.74 -9.27 6.34
C LEU A 114 -1.54 -10.56 6.22
N THR A 115 -1.10 -11.62 6.88
CA THR A 115 -1.78 -12.93 6.88
C THR A 115 -3.23 -12.89 7.39
N ALA A 116 -3.59 -11.90 8.21
CA ALA A 116 -4.97 -11.69 8.66
C ALA A 116 -5.94 -11.32 7.51
N LEU A 117 -5.41 -10.93 6.34
CA LEU A 117 -6.14 -10.60 5.12
C LEU A 117 -5.90 -11.64 4.00
N GLN A 118 -5.34 -12.82 4.34
CA GLN A 118 -5.02 -13.88 3.37
C GLN A 118 -6.19 -14.24 2.46
N LYS A 119 -7.40 -14.31 3.01
CA LYS A 119 -8.61 -14.65 2.23
C LYS A 119 -8.84 -13.68 1.06
N ILE A 120 -8.55 -12.39 1.24
CA ILE A 120 -8.67 -11.37 0.18
C ILE A 120 -7.68 -11.67 -0.95
N VAL A 121 -6.46 -12.07 -0.60
CA VAL A 121 -5.41 -12.44 -1.56
C VAL A 121 -5.81 -13.72 -2.31
N ASP A 122 -6.29 -14.73 -1.60
CA ASP A 122 -6.72 -16.00 -2.19
C ASP A 122 -7.85 -15.80 -3.21
N GLU A 123 -8.86 -15.01 -2.87
CA GLU A 123 -9.98 -14.68 -3.76
C GLU A 123 -9.51 -13.91 -5.00
N GLY A 124 -8.57 -12.98 -4.85
CA GLY A 124 -8.01 -12.21 -5.97
C GLY A 124 -7.17 -13.07 -6.92
N VAL A 125 -6.33 -13.96 -6.39
CA VAL A 125 -5.52 -14.89 -7.20
C VAL A 125 -6.40 -15.94 -7.92
N ALA A 126 -7.50 -16.38 -7.29
CA ALA A 126 -8.43 -17.32 -7.90
C ALA A 126 -9.34 -16.69 -8.98
N SER A 127 -9.28 -15.39 -9.19
CA SER A 127 -10.06 -14.70 -10.22
C SER A 127 -9.78 -15.25 -11.60
N GLN A 128 -10.84 -15.43 -12.39
CA GLN A 128 -10.74 -15.78 -13.81
C GLN A 128 -10.66 -14.54 -14.72
N GLU A 129 -10.76 -13.35 -14.12
CA GLU A 129 -10.67 -12.07 -14.82
C GLU A 129 -9.30 -11.44 -14.57
N VAL A 130 -8.65 -11.02 -15.67
CA VAL A 130 -7.41 -10.24 -15.58
C VAL A 130 -7.77 -8.78 -15.36
N SER A 131 -7.58 -8.32 -14.14
CA SER A 131 -7.85 -6.96 -13.71
C SER A 131 -6.68 -6.39 -12.91
N GLU A 132 -6.72 -5.11 -12.60
CA GLU A 132 -5.69 -4.47 -11.76
C GLU A 132 -5.65 -5.13 -10.37
N ALA A 133 -6.81 -5.44 -9.79
CA ALA A 133 -6.89 -6.12 -8.50
C ALA A 133 -6.36 -7.55 -8.55
N SER A 134 -6.71 -8.35 -9.56
CA SER A 134 -6.23 -9.73 -9.65
C SER A 134 -4.71 -9.80 -9.87
N MET A 135 -4.13 -8.90 -10.65
CA MET A 135 -2.67 -8.78 -10.79
C MET A 135 -1.99 -8.37 -9.47
N ALA A 136 -2.59 -7.41 -8.76
CA ALA A 136 -2.10 -7.00 -7.44
C ALA A 136 -2.22 -8.12 -6.39
N ALA A 137 -3.22 -9.00 -6.50
CA ALA A 137 -3.35 -10.17 -5.64
C ALA A 137 -2.22 -11.19 -5.88
N VAL A 138 -1.82 -11.40 -7.13
CA VAL A 138 -0.64 -12.22 -7.46
C VAL A 138 0.62 -11.62 -6.83
N PHE A 139 0.82 -10.30 -6.98
CA PHE A 139 1.93 -9.61 -6.32
C PHE A 139 1.91 -9.83 -4.80
N ALA A 140 0.75 -9.63 -4.17
CA ALA A 140 0.60 -9.82 -2.73
C ALA A 140 0.94 -11.26 -2.30
N ALA A 141 0.46 -12.28 -3.03
CA ALA A 141 0.76 -13.66 -2.75
C ALA A 141 2.27 -13.98 -2.86
N VAL A 142 2.95 -13.43 -3.88
CA VAL A 142 4.40 -13.57 -4.07
C VAL A 142 5.16 -12.92 -2.92
N GLN A 143 4.82 -11.68 -2.55
CA GLN A 143 5.46 -10.93 -1.46
C GLN A 143 5.23 -11.55 -0.07
N MET A 144 4.04 -12.08 0.18
CA MET A 144 3.72 -12.79 1.43
C MET A 144 4.48 -14.12 1.52
N GLY A 145 4.73 -14.78 0.39
CA GLY A 145 5.47 -16.04 0.33
C GLY A 145 4.82 -17.19 1.11
N GLY A 146 5.65 -18.14 1.54
CA GLY A 146 5.21 -19.27 2.35
C GLY A 146 4.50 -20.37 1.56
N LYS A 147 4.34 -21.56 2.18
CA LYS A 147 3.82 -22.76 1.50
C LYS A 147 2.41 -22.58 0.92
N HIS A 148 1.54 -21.86 1.64
CA HIS A 148 0.16 -21.64 1.19
C HIS A 148 0.11 -20.85 -0.10
N ASN A 149 0.75 -19.67 -0.14
CA ASN A 149 0.75 -18.80 -1.30
C ASN A 149 1.46 -19.46 -2.50
N MET A 150 2.58 -20.15 -2.27
CA MET A 150 3.27 -20.85 -3.33
C MET A 150 2.42 -21.96 -3.94
N ALA A 151 1.71 -22.75 -3.12
CA ALA A 151 0.80 -23.77 -3.60
C ALA A 151 -0.40 -23.19 -4.38
N LEU A 152 -0.94 -22.06 -3.92
CA LEU A 152 -2.01 -21.33 -4.61
C LEU A 152 -1.55 -20.88 -6.01
N LEU A 153 -0.39 -20.26 -6.11
CA LEU A 153 0.19 -19.78 -7.37
C LEU A 153 0.52 -20.95 -8.33
N ASP A 154 1.07 -22.04 -7.82
CA ASP A 154 1.32 -23.25 -8.60
C ASP A 154 0.02 -23.89 -9.11
N GLY A 155 -1.02 -23.87 -8.30
CA GLY A 155 -2.37 -24.31 -8.69
C GLY A 155 -2.92 -23.52 -9.86
N CYS A 156 -2.79 -22.18 -9.83
CA CYS A 156 -3.21 -21.31 -10.92
C CYS A 156 -2.43 -21.57 -12.21
N ILE A 157 -1.12 -21.77 -12.15
CA ILE A 157 -0.31 -22.11 -13.34
C ILE A 157 -0.77 -23.44 -13.93
N LYS A 158 -0.94 -24.48 -13.10
CA LYS A 158 -1.37 -25.82 -13.55
C LYS A 158 -2.78 -25.82 -14.14
N ALA A 159 -3.67 -24.99 -13.60
CA ALA A 159 -5.03 -24.84 -14.10
C ALA A 159 -5.13 -24.00 -15.40
N GLY A 160 -4.01 -23.43 -15.89
CA GLY A 160 -4.03 -22.56 -17.07
C GLY A 160 -4.73 -21.23 -16.81
N SER A 161 -4.65 -20.71 -15.58
CA SER A 161 -5.24 -19.40 -15.23
C SER A 161 -4.73 -18.30 -16.19
N PRO A 162 -5.58 -17.32 -16.54
CA PRO A 162 -5.17 -16.17 -17.32
C PRO A 162 -4.07 -15.34 -16.63
N LEU A 163 -3.87 -15.51 -15.32
CA LEU A 163 -2.80 -14.87 -14.54
C LEU A 163 -1.45 -15.63 -14.56
N ALA A 164 -1.37 -16.81 -15.22
CA ALA A 164 -0.20 -17.67 -15.17
C ALA A 164 1.11 -16.98 -15.62
N GLN A 165 1.03 -16.15 -16.67
CA GLN A 165 2.20 -15.39 -17.16
C GLN A 165 2.69 -14.37 -16.13
N GLU A 166 1.78 -13.63 -15.49
CA GLU A 166 2.12 -12.65 -14.45
C GLU A 166 2.72 -13.33 -13.21
N ILE A 167 2.18 -14.48 -12.82
CA ILE A 167 2.73 -15.29 -11.73
C ILE A 167 4.19 -15.67 -12.02
N GLN A 168 4.48 -16.17 -13.22
CA GLN A 168 5.83 -16.55 -13.62
C GLN A 168 6.77 -15.34 -13.65
N ARG A 169 6.33 -14.21 -14.19
CA ARG A 169 7.10 -12.97 -14.25
C ARG A 169 7.51 -12.47 -12.85
N LEU A 170 6.56 -12.38 -11.93
CA LEU A 170 6.81 -11.89 -10.57
C LEU A 170 7.68 -12.83 -9.75
N ARG A 171 7.51 -14.15 -9.92
CA ARG A 171 8.37 -15.14 -9.25
C ARG A 171 9.81 -15.11 -9.76
N GLY A 172 10.01 -14.84 -11.06
CA GLY A 172 11.36 -14.68 -11.64
C GLY A 172 12.08 -13.48 -11.02
N GLN A 173 11.41 -12.35 -10.86
CA GLN A 173 12.00 -11.14 -10.27
C GLN A 173 12.46 -11.33 -8.81
N VAL A 174 11.68 -12.03 -8.00
CA VAL A 174 12.06 -12.29 -6.58
C VAL A 174 13.30 -13.18 -6.49
N ASN A 175 13.45 -14.15 -7.38
CA ASN A 175 14.63 -15.02 -7.40
C ASN A 175 15.91 -14.29 -7.84
N GLU A 176 15.81 -13.31 -8.74
CA GLU A 176 16.95 -12.48 -9.18
C GLU A 176 17.44 -11.55 -8.07
N ASP A 177 16.50 -10.94 -7.30
CA ASP A 177 16.82 -10.05 -6.19
C ASP A 177 17.50 -10.81 -5.03
N ASP A 178 17.08 -12.06 -4.75
CA ASP A 178 17.69 -12.91 -3.72
C ASP A 178 19.11 -13.37 -4.13
N ASP A 179 19.37 -13.64 -5.41
CA ASP A 179 20.68 -14.06 -5.91
C ASP A 179 21.71 -12.91 -5.89
N ASP A 180 21.27 -11.68 -6.16
CA ASP A 180 22.12 -10.48 -6.16
C ASP A 180 22.48 -10.04 -4.74
N SER A 181 21.57 -10.19 -3.77
CA SER A 181 21.83 -9.92 -2.34
C SER A 181 22.88 -10.90 -1.78
N THR A 182 22.80 -12.17 -2.12
CA THR A 182 23.75 -13.21 -1.70
C THR A 182 25.14 -12.99 -2.31
N ARG A 183 25.21 -12.49 -3.54
CA ARG A 183 26.47 -12.15 -4.22
C ARG A 183 27.20 -10.96 -3.59
N ASN A 184 26.44 -9.96 -3.13
CA ASN A 184 27.02 -8.77 -2.50
C ASN A 184 27.56 -9.09 -1.10
N GLU A 185 26.89 -9.92 -0.30
CA GLU A 185 27.37 -10.37 1.01
C GLU A 185 28.69 -11.17 0.93
N LEU A 186 28.89 -11.96 -0.15
CA LEU A 186 30.12 -12.72 -0.38
C LEU A 186 31.29 -11.84 -0.88
N ARG A 187 31.03 -10.66 -1.41
CA ARG A 187 32.06 -9.69 -1.84
C ARG A 187 32.63 -8.88 -0.66
N ASP A 188 31.82 -8.59 0.33
CA ASP A 188 32.23 -7.80 1.50
C ASP A 188 32.99 -8.62 2.56
N GLN A 189 33.10 -9.95 2.38
CA GLN A 189 33.85 -10.88 3.26
C GLN A 189 35.26 -11.21 2.74
N LYS A 190 35.74 -10.57 1.66
CA LYS A 190 37.11 -10.72 1.14
C LYS A 190 37.92 -9.44 1.29
#